data_ee726eaeee6be0ccbb51330f1cccf417
#
_entry.id   ee726eaeee6be0ccbb51330f1cccf417
#
_cell.length_a   1.000
_cell.length_b   1.000
_cell.length_c   1.000
_cell.angle_alpha   90.00
_cell.angle_beta   90.00
_cell.angle_gamma   90.00
#
_symmetry.space_group_name_H-M   'P 1'
#
loop_
_entity.id
_entity.type
_entity.pdbx_description
1 polymer ?
#
loop_
_entity_poly.entity_id
_entity_poly.type
_entity_poly.pdbx_seq_one_letter_code
_entity_poly.pdbx_strand_id
1 'polypeptide(L)'
;MEFKEYRLFELSKDNKGYYGIGASAVEYDKNLYTYLRITDIKDDGSLNYSNLKSVNDENVNKFILENGDIVFARTGNSTGKSYYYDGEILNLVYAGFLIKFSLNDKKVNPKFIKYYTMTNEYKNWVKEIQTGSTRGNINEKMYGNMRIKLPPRYYQDEVVSLLDKIDKKIKINNQINDNLHKLIKNIYSNTFINNAKTDWKKERLGNYLRVERGISYKGKYLAESGTPMINLGNVMPDGVFRLEKNKYYTGKYKEKVTANVGDIVVANTDMTQNREVIGTPVIIPSLYESKVIFSHHIYSLKNLKLPKMYVFYSLLTDEWNGIAGGSATGTTVLALPKNAIEEYLIYIPDNATLEKFETLAENIQKKREKILLEIFKLEQLRDTLLPKLMNGEINLDKIEI
;
A
#
# COMPACT_ATOMS: atom_id res chain seq x y z
N MET A 1 -2.80 -27.91 24.13
CA MET A 1 -2.35 -28.30 22.78
C MET A 1 -0.82 -28.39 22.79
N GLU A 2 -0.24 -29.48 22.24
CA GLU A 2 1.22 -29.68 22.22
C GLU A 2 1.83 -29.11 20.95
N PHE A 3 2.87 -28.29 21.08
CA PHE A 3 3.67 -27.75 19.97
C PHE A 3 4.93 -28.57 19.79
N LYS A 4 5.29 -28.82 18.52
CA LYS A 4 6.54 -29.47 18.16
C LYS A 4 7.45 -28.51 17.39
N GLU A 5 8.74 -28.51 17.70
CA GLU A 5 9.72 -27.64 17.05
C GLU A 5 10.35 -28.36 15.85
N TYR A 6 10.42 -27.64 14.72
CA TYR A 6 11.02 -28.10 13.47
C TYR A 6 11.95 -27.02 12.91
N ARG A 7 12.97 -27.44 12.18
CA ARG A 7 13.74 -26.54 11.32
C ARG A 7 13.00 -26.36 10.00
N LEU A 8 13.12 -25.19 9.35
CA LEU A 8 12.50 -24.95 8.05
C LEU A 8 12.95 -25.99 7.00
N PHE A 9 14.20 -26.46 7.05
CA PHE A 9 14.67 -27.58 6.22
C PHE A 9 13.79 -28.81 6.35
N GLU A 10 13.45 -29.20 7.58
CA GLU A 10 12.63 -30.40 7.84
C GLU A 10 11.21 -30.28 7.30
N LEU A 11 10.72 -29.05 7.15
CA LEU A 11 9.40 -28.75 6.60
C LEU A 11 9.40 -28.61 5.06
N SER A 12 10.57 -28.51 4.43
CA SER A 12 10.69 -28.47 2.99
C SER A 12 10.73 -29.86 2.35
N LYS A 13 10.40 -29.96 1.05
CA LYS A 13 10.35 -31.22 0.30
C LYS A 13 11.71 -31.91 0.26
N ASP A 14 12.78 -31.14 0.03
CA ASP A 14 14.12 -31.66 -0.22
C ASP A 14 15.10 -31.39 0.91
N ASN A 15 14.63 -30.89 2.06
CA ASN A 15 15.45 -30.38 3.17
C ASN A 15 16.49 -29.35 2.70
N LYS A 16 16.11 -28.52 1.73
CA LYS A 16 17.03 -27.58 1.06
C LYS A 16 16.32 -26.30 0.64
N GLY A 17 17.07 -25.19 0.60
CA GLY A 17 16.65 -23.93 -0.03
C GLY A 17 17.39 -23.72 -1.36
N TYR A 18 16.82 -22.93 -2.24
CA TYR A 18 17.34 -22.67 -3.58
C TYR A 18 17.44 -21.19 -3.85
N TYR A 19 18.62 -20.73 -4.29
CA TYR A 19 18.80 -19.35 -4.74
C TYR A 19 18.12 -19.13 -6.09
N GLY A 20 17.59 -17.94 -6.30
CA GLY A 20 16.98 -17.57 -7.58
C GLY A 20 18.00 -17.29 -8.69
N ILE A 21 17.48 -16.93 -9.85
CA ILE A 21 18.28 -16.64 -11.04
C ILE A 21 19.04 -15.31 -10.90
N GLY A 22 20.29 -15.30 -11.31
CA GLY A 22 21.19 -14.11 -11.29
C GLY A 22 21.03 -13.19 -12.50
N ALA A 23 19.94 -13.32 -13.29
CA ALA A 23 19.71 -12.53 -14.47
C ALA A 23 19.31 -11.08 -14.14
N SER A 24 19.54 -10.16 -15.07
CA SER A 24 19.11 -8.77 -14.95
C SER A 24 17.61 -8.62 -15.25
N ALA A 25 16.94 -7.74 -14.49
CA ALA A 25 15.55 -7.37 -14.76
C ALA A 25 15.47 -6.54 -16.05
N VAL A 26 14.44 -6.79 -16.86
CA VAL A 26 14.07 -5.97 -18.02
C VAL A 26 12.70 -5.31 -17.78
N GLU A 27 12.31 -4.37 -18.61
CA GLU A 27 10.98 -3.78 -18.55
C GLU A 27 9.90 -4.87 -18.65
N TYR A 28 8.75 -4.62 -18.01
CA TYR A 28 7.68 -5.61 -17.98
C TYR A 28 7.14 -5.86 -19.40
N ASP A 29 7.17 -7.13 -19.80
CA ASP A 29 6.57 -7.63 -21.03
C ASP A 29 5.73 -8.88 -20.72
N LYS A 30 4.46 -8.85 -21.11
CA LYS A 30 3.51 -9.97 -20.89
C LYS A 30 3.92 -11.28 -21.60
N ASN A 31 4.80 -11.20 -22.59
CA ASN A 31 5.30 -12.35 -23.33
C ASN A 31 6.54 -12.98 -22.68
N LEU A 32 7.10 -12.34 -21.67
CA LEU A 32 8.22 -12.81 -20.88
C LEU A 32 7.77 -13.29 -19.50
N TYR A 33 8.67 -13.93 -18.77
CA TYR A 33 8.43 -14.33 -17.39
C TYR A 33 8.39 -13.12 -16.44
N THR A 34 7.40 -13.09 -15.55
CA THR A 34 7.36 -12.06 -14.50
C THR A 34 8.49 -12.31 -13.49
N TYR A 35 9.25 -11.29 -13.16
CA TYR A 35 10.44 -11.38 -12.33
C TYR A 35 10.22 -10.82 -10.94
N LEU A 36 10.19 -11.70 -9.94
CA LEU A 36 10.05 -11.35 -8.53
C LEU A 36 11.39 -10.93 -7.95
N ARG A 37 11.50 -9.66 -7.53
CA ARG A 37 12.68 -9.09 -6.87
C ARG A 37 12.40 -8.85 -5.39
N ILE A 38 13.45 -8.69 -4.59
CA ILE A 38 13.33 -8.35 -3.16
C ILE A 38 12.57 -7.03 -2.92
N THR A 39 12.64 -6.09 -3.87
CA THR A 39 11.95 -4.79 -3.82
C THR A 39 10.46 -4.88 -4.10
N ASP A 40 10.01 -5.96 -4.69
CA ASP A 40 8.60 -6.16 -5.05
C ASP A 40 7.79 -6.74 -3.89
N ILE A 41 8.47 -7.23 -2.84
CA ILE A 41 7.83 -7.79 -1.64
C ILE A 41 7.62 -6.69 -0.60
N LYS A 42 6.36 -6.47 -0.21
CA LYS A 42 5.98 -5.54 0.85
C LYS A 42 6.23 -6.14 2.24
N ASP A 43 6.10 -5.32 3.30
CA ASP A 43 6.34 -5.74 4.68
C ASP A 43 5.30 -6.75 5.20
N ASP A 44 4.12 -6.79 4.60
CA ASP A 44 3.05 -7.74 4.89
C ASP A 44 3.11 -9.04 4.07
N GLY A 45 4.16 -9.20 3.25
CA GLY A 45 4.33 -10.36 2.38
C GLY A 45 3.49 -10.32 1.09
N SER A 46 2.77 -9.23 0.82
CA SER A 46 2.09 -9.01 -0.46
C SER A 46 3.04 -8.43 -1.51
N LEU A 47 2.63 -8.44 -2.78
CA LEU A 47 3.42 -7.88 -3.86
C LEU A 47 3.05 -6.45 -4.20
N ASN A 48 4.05 -5.70 -4.63
CA ASN A 48 3.84 -4.42 -5.28
C ASN A 48 3.68 -4.63 -6.79
N TYR A 49 2.44 -4.57 -7.29
CA TYR A 49 2.13 -4.79 -8.70
C TYR A 49 2.42 -3.58 -9.59
N SER A 50 2.71 -2.40 -9.03
CA SER A 50 2.86 -1.15 -9.81
C SER A 50 4.17 -1.06 -10.59
N ASN A 51 5.18 -1.87 -10.25
CA ASN A 51 6.50 -1.82 -10.87
C ASN A 51 7.08 -3.21 -11.13
N LEU A 52 6.23 -4.13 -11.58
CA LEU A 52 6.69 -5.46 -11.97
C LEU A 52 7.70 -5.34 -13.12
N LYS A 53 8.64 -6.25 -13.13
CA LYS A 53 9.65 -6.41 -14.19
C LYS A 53 9.54 -7.79 -14.80
N SER A 54 10.19 -7.96 -15.93
CA SER A 54 10.35 -9.26 -16.58
C SER A 54 11.79 -9.72 -16.55
N VAL A 55 12.01 -10.99 -16.83
CA VAL A 55 13.32 -11.60 -17.04
C VAL A 55 13.34 -12.33 -18.37
N ASN A 56 14.44 -12.18 -19.10
CA ASN A 56 14.70 -12.89 -20.35
C ASN A 56 16.04 -13.62 -20.21
N ASP A 57 16.00 -14.92 -19.92
CA ASP A 57 17.18 -15.79 -19.76
C ASP A 57 16.80 -17.22 -20.15
N GLU A 58 17.71 -17.95 -20.75
CA GLU A 58 17.48 -19.31 -21.25
C GLU A 58 17.20 -20.32 -20.12
N ASN A 59 17.66 -20.03 -18.89
CA ASN A 59 17.53 -20.94 -17.76
C ASN A 59 16.32 -20.64 -16.85
N VAL A 60 15.42 -19.74 -17.21
CA VAL A 60 14.30 -19.27 -16.37
C VAL A 60 13.42 -20.42 -15.87
N ASN A 61 13.24 -21.47 -16.66
CA ASN A 61 12.37 -22.61 -16.32
C ASN A 61 12.73 -23.31 -15.01
N LYS A 62 14.00 -23.21 -14.57
CA LYS A 62 14.48 -23.79 -13.31
C LYS A 62 14.09 -22.98 -12.09
N PHE A 63 13.63 -21.76 -12.30
CA PHE A 63 13.37 -20.78 -11.25
C PHE A 63 11.90 -20.31 -11.20
N ILE A 64 11.00 -21.04 -11.88
CA ILE A 64 9.57 -20.79 -11.78
C ILE A 64 9.10 -21.24 -10.38
N LEU A 65 8.28 -20.40 -9.74
CA LEU A 65 7.64 -20.75 -8.48
C LEU A 65 6.46 -21.69 -8.70
N GLU A 66 6.33 -22.66 -7.82
CA GLU A 66 5.20 -23.58 -7.74
C GLU A 66 4.30 -23.24 -6.55
N ASN A 67 3.02 -23.57 -6.63
CA ASN A 67 2.09 -23.36 -5.53
C ASN A 67 2.57 -24.04 -4.25
N GLY A 68 2.64 -23.28 -3.15
CA GLY A 68 3.19 -23.72 -1.88
C GLY A 68 4.67 -23.37 -1.68
N ASP A 69 5.33 -22.78 -2.67
CA ASP A 69 6.68 -22.24 -2.47
C ASP A 69 6.64 -20.97 -1.62
N ILE A 70 7.63 -20.83 -0.75
CA ILE A 70 7.89 -19.58 -0.03
C ILE A 70 9.29 -19.08 -0.37
N VAL A 71 9.41 -17.78 -0.64
CA VAL A 71 10.70 -17.15 -0.89
C VAL A 71 11.03 -16.12 0.19
N PHE A 72 12.30 -15.98 0.52
CA PHE A 72 12.82 -15.06 1.52
C PHE A 72 13.86 -14.14 0.91
N ALA A 73 13.75 -12.85 1.17
CA ALA A 73 14.76 -11.88 0.79
C ALA A 73 15.99 -12.00 1.69
N ARG A 74 17.16 -12.15 1.06
CA ARG A 74 18.42 -12.47 1.77
C ARG A 74 19.31 -11.27 2.07
N THR A 75 19.05 -10.11 1.46
CA THR A 75 20.00 -8.97 1.47
C THR A 75 19.31 -7.61 1.42
N GLY A 76 20.02 -6.58 1.82
CA GLY A 76 19.59 -5.18 1.76
C GLY A 76 18.47 -4.85 2.76
N ASN A 77 17.80 -3.73 2.50
CA ASN A 77 16.68 -3.27 3.35
C ASN A 77 15.46 -4.22 3.35
N SER A 78 15.43 -5.16 2.42
CA SER A 78 14.36 -6.16 2.31
C SER A 78 14.69 -7.47 3.03
N THR A 79 15.87 -7.62 3.64
CA THR A 79 16.26 -8.87 4.34
C THR A 79 15.18 -9.28 5.34
N GLY A 80 14.76 -10.53 5.26
CA GLY A 80 13.68 -11.07 6.09
C GLY A 80 12.28 -10.94 5.51
N LYS A 81 12.04 -10.12 4.48
CA LYS A 81 10.74 -10.14 3.80
C LYS A 81 10.54 -11.49 3.13
N SER A 82 9.31 -11.97 3.18
CA SER A 82 8.91 -13.25 2.58
C SER A 82 7.71 -13.09 1.66
N TYR A 83 7.60 -13.95 0.67
CA TYR A 83 6.44 -14.04 -0.19
C TYR A 83 6.06 -15.52 -0.36
N TYR A 84 4.81 -15.83 -0.07
CA TYR A 84 4.22 -17.13 -0.32
C TYR A 84 3.53 -17.15 -1.68
N TYR A 85 3.90 -18.10 -2.54
CA TYR A 85 3.31 -18.21 -3.86
C TYR A 85 2.09 -19.12 -3.84
N ASP A 86 0.95 -18.58 -4.21
CA ASP A 86 -0.35 -19.26 -4.25
C ASP A 86 -0.87 -19.55 -5.68
N GLY A 87 -0.02 -19.33 -6.68
CA GLY A 87 -0.37 -19.59 -8.07
C GLY A 87 -1.04 -18.42 -8.81
N GLU A 88 -1.15 -17.23 -8.19
CA GLU A 88 -1.88 -16.09 -8.80
C GLU A 88 -1.18 -15.50 -10.03
N ILE A 89 0.14 -15.48 -10.06
CA ILE A 89 0.92 -14.93 -11.16
C ILE A 89 1.53 -16.08 -11.93
N LEU A 90 1.03 -16.34 -13.11
CA LEU A 90 1.60 -17.39 -13.97
C LEU A 90 3.05 -17.05 -14.33
N ASN A 91 3.89 -18.09 -14.39
CA ASN A 91 5.30 -17.96 -14.80
C ASN A 91 6.10 -16.95 -13.97
N LEU A 92 5.89 -16.92 -12.65
CA LEU A 92 6.63 -16.07 -11.73
C LEU A 92 8.00 -16.69 -11.43
N VAL A 93 9.07 -15.99 -11.80
CA VAL A 93 10.47 -16.37 -11.63
C VAL A 93 11.08 -15.53 -10.53
N TYR A 94 11.84 -16.14 -9.59
CA TYR A 94 12.43 -15.43 -8.46
C TYR A 94 13.90 -15.09 -8.67
N ALA A 95 14.29 -13.88 -8.26
CA ALA A 95 15.62 -13.29 -8.44
C ALA A 95 16.67 -13.89 -7.50
N GLY A 96 17.95 -13.79 -7.83
CA GLY A 96 19.10 -14.34 -7.09
C GLY A 96 19.28 -13.82 -5.65
N PHE A 97 18.62 -12.72 -5.31
CA PHE A 97 18.56 -12.22 -3.93
C PHE A 97 17.41 -12.79 -3.09
N LEU A 98 16.67 -13.74 -3.66
CA LEU A 98 15.64 -14.52 -2.98
C LEU A 98 16.12 -15.96 -2.79
N ILE A 99 15.67 -16.59 -1.71
CA ILE A 99 15.89 -18.01 -1.40
C ILE A 99 14.53 -18.67 -1.29
N LYS A 100 14.29 -19.69 -2.12
CA LYS A 100 13.05 -20.47 -2.17
C LYS A 100 13.14 -21.70 -1.28
N PHE A 101 12.06 -21.99 -0.56
CA PHE A 101 11.79 -23.28 0.08
C PHE A 101 10.46 -23.83 -0.44
N SER A 102 10.48 -25.01 -1.03
CA SER A 102 9.29 -25.74 -1.45
C SER A 102 8.75 -26.53 -0.27
N LEU A 103 7.66 -26.04 0.34
CA LEU A 103 7.13 -26.62 1.57
C LEU A 103 6.43 -27.98 1.31
N ASN A 104 6.58 -28.90 2.27
CA ASN A 104 5.95 -30.22 2.20
C ASN A 104 4.59 -30.18 2.92
N ASP A 105 3.51 -30.21 2.13
CA ASP A 105 2.14 -30.15 2.59
C ASP A 105 1.71 -31.32 3.49
N LYS A 106 2.44 -32.45 3.46
CA LYS A 106 2.24 -33.57 4.39
C LYS A 106 2.80 -33.30 5.78
N LYS A 107 3.76 -32.39 5.91
CA LYS A 107 4.44 -32.07 7.17
C LYS A 107 3.88 -30.80 7.84
N VAL A 108 3.50 -29.82 7.04
CA VAL A 108 3.03 -28.50 7.48
C VAL A 108 1.98 -27.98 6.51
N ASN A 109 1.03 -27.19 6.99
CA ASN A 109 0.21 -26.36 6.08
C ASN A 109 1.10 -25.24 5.52
N PRO A 110 1.37 -25.17 4.20
CA PRO A 110 2.29 -24.17 3.66
C PRO A 110 1.87 -22.73 3.95
N LYS A 111 0.58 -22.42 3.97
CA LYS A 111 0.07 -21.09 4.33
C LYS A 111 0.27 -20.76 5.81
N PHE A 112 0.39 -21.76 6.70
CA PHE A 112 0.73 -21.50 8.10
C PHE A 112 2.12 -20.87 8.21
N ILE A 113 3.08 -21.28 7.38
CA ILE A 113 4.42 -20.67 7.33
C ILE A 113 4.33 -19.24 6.79
N LYS A 114 3.46 -18.93 5.80
CA LYS A 114 3.16 -17.54 5.40
C LYS A 114 2.79 -16.68 6.61
N TYR A 115 1.86 -17.16 7.44
CA TYR A 115 1.41 -16.40 8.61
C TYR A 115 2.45 -16.35 9.71
N TYR A 116 3.25 -17.41 9.90
CA TYR A 116 4.38 -17.38 10.81
C TYR A 116 5.36 -16.26 10.49
N THR A 117 5.67 -16.02 9.20
CA THR A 117 6.58 -14.94 8.79
C THR A 117 6.04 -13.53 9.04
N MET A 118 4.77 -13.37 9.36
CA MET A 118 4.17 -12.09 9.75
C MET A 118 4.27 -11.82 11.25
N THR A 119 4.60 -12.84 12.09
CA THR A 119 4.67 -12.72 13.55
C THR A 119 5.87 -11.92 14.05
N ASN A 120 5.76 -11.40 15.27
CA ASN A 120 6.89 -10.76 15.94
C ASN A 120 8.03 -11.74 16.24
N GLU A 121 7.72 -13.03 16.48
CA GLU A 121 8.72 -14.07 16.69
C GLU A 121 9.67 -14.17 15.49
N TYR A 122 9.13 -14.29 14.29
CA TYR A 122 9.91 -14.29 13.05
C TYR A 122 10.69 -12.98 12.84
N LYS A 123 10.03 -11.83 13.02
CA LYS A 123 10.67 -10.51 12.86
C LYS A 123 11.83 -10.30 13.82
N ASN A 124 11.71 -10.78 15.06
CA ASN A 124 12.79 -10.73 16.05
C ASN A 124 13.93 -11.68 15.67
N TRP A 125 13.63 -12.90 15.23
CA TRP A 125 14.63 -13.83 14.72
C TRP A 125 15.44 -13.21 13.57
N VAL A 126 14.78 -12.55 12.60
CA VAL A 126 15.45 -11.84 11.50
C VAL A 126 16.40 -10.76 12.04
N LYS A 127 15.95 -9.94 13.00
CA LYS A 127 16.78 -8.88 13.61
C LYS A 127 18.01 -9.45 14.32
N GLU A 128 17.86 -10.52 15.08
CA GLU A 128 18.95 -11.18 15.79
C GLU A 128 20.02 -11.71 14.82
N ILE A 129 19.61 -12.37 13.76
CA ILE A 129 20.54 -12.87 12.73
C ILE A 129 21.23 -11.73 12.00
N GLN A 130 20.55 -10.64 11.69
CA GLN A 130 21.14 -9.48 11.03
C GLN A 130 22.20 -8.79 11.88
N THR A 131 21.96 -8.63 13.19
CA THR A 131 22.91 -8.00 14.11
C THR A 131 24.16 -8.85 14.37
N GLY A 132 24.04 -10.17 14.25
CA GLY A 132 25.16 -11.13 14.36
C GLY A 132 26.00 -11.27 13.09
N SER A 133 25.60 -10.69 11.96
CA SER A 133 26.31 -10.81 10.68
C SER A 133 26.90 -9.47 10.21
N THR A 134 28.15 -9.50 9.76
CA THR A 134 28.92 -8.31 9.32
C THR A 134 28.26 -7.54 8.15
N ARG A 135 27.30 -8.14 7.44
CA ARG A 135 26.59 -7.54 6.29
C ARG A 135 25.08 -7.60 6.38
N GLY A 136 24.50 -8.05 7.49
CA GLY A 136 23.04 -8.17 7.64
C GLY A 136 22.37 -9.16 6.67
N ASN A 137 23.13 -10.00 5.96
CA ASN A 137 22.60 -10.97 5.01
C ASN A 137 22.23 -12.28 5.70
N ILE A 138 21.12 -12.87 5.27
CA ILE A 138 20.68 -14.20 5.72
C ILE A 138 20.83 -15.19 4.56
N ASN A 139 21.65 -16.23 4.75
CA ASN A 139 21.88 -17.24 3.72
C ASN A 139 20.89 -18.41 3.84
N GLU A 140 20.95 -19.33 2.87
CA GLU A 140 20.08 -20.50 2.78
C GLU A 140 20.16 -21.38 4.05
N LYS A 141 21.37 -21.63 4.59
CA LYS A 141 21.55 -22.44 5.79
C LYS A 141 20.97 -21.79 7.04
N MET A 142 21.06 -20.45 7.14
CA MET A 142 20.48 -19.70 8.25
C MET A 142 18.94 -19.80 8.22
N TYR A 143 18.31 -19.55 7.08
CA TYR A 143 16.86 -19.74 6.93
C TYR A 143 16.46 -21.19 7.16
N GLY A 144 17.17 -22.14 6.58
CA GLY A 144 16.86 -23.56 6.70
C GLY A 144 16.94 -24.10 8.13
N ASN A 145 17.81 -23.53 8.97
CA ASN A 145 17.93 -23.86 10.40
C ASN A 145 17.02 -23.03 11.31
N MET A 146 16.23 -22.12 10.78
CA MET A 146 15.23 -21.39 11.55
C MET A 146 14.28 -22.37 12.23
N ARG A 147 14.14 -22.26 13.54
CA ARG A 147 13.29 -23.11 14.36
C ARG A 147 11.86 -22.55 14.41
N ILE A 148 10.91 -23.39 14.10
CA ILE A 148 9.48 -23.04 14.01
C ILE A 148 8.70 -23.99 14.90
N LYS A 149 7.96 -23.46 15.85
CA LYS A 149 7.04 -24.24 16.69
C LYS A 149 5.71 -24.38 15.98
N LEU A 150 5.32 -25.61 15.71
CA LEU A 150 4.09 -25.93 15.00
C LEU A 150 3.07 -26.61 15.93
N PRO A 151 1.83 -26.17 15.96
CA PRO A 151 0.74 -26.92 16.56
C PRO A 151 0.36 -28.15 15.69
N PRO A 152 -0.49 -29.04 16.17
CA PRO A 152 -1.02 -30.14 15.38
C PRO A 152 -1.63 -29.66 14.05
N ARG A 153 -1.57 -30.49 13.01
CA ARG A 153 -1.97 -30.13 11.65
C ARG A 153 -3.41 -29.58 11.57
N TYR A 154 -4.36 -30.20 12.24
CA TYR A 154 -5.75 -29.75 12.24
C TYR A 154 -5.88 -28.29 12.68
N TYR A 155 -5.15 -27.89 13.73
CA TYR A 155 -5.16 -26.53 14.22
C TYR A 155 -4.48 -25.54 13.23
N GLN A 156 -3.39 -25.97 12.55
CA GLN A 156 -2.81 -25.18 11.48
C GLN A 156 -3.84 -24.90 10.38
N ASP A 157 -4.61 -25.91 10.00
CA ASP A 157 -5.62 -25.80 8.93
C ASP A 157 -6.77 -24.86 9.34
N GLU A 158 -7.21 -24.89 10.59
CA GLU A 158 -8.22 -23.95 11.13
C GLU A 158 -7.71 -22.51 11.18
N VAL A 159 -6.50 -22.29 11.71
CA VAL A 159 -5.86 -20.97 11.72
C VAL A 159 -5.75 -20.40 10.31
N VAL A 160 -5.26 -21.21 9.37
CA VAL A 160 -5.14 -20.81 7.97
C VAL A 160 -6.50 -20.51 7.37
N SER A 161 -7.52 -21.33 7.63
CA SER A 161 -8.90 -21.11 7.13
C SER A 161 -9.44 -19.76 7.58
N LEU A 162 -9.25 -19.39 8.84
CA LEU A 162 -9.73 -18.12 9.40
C LEU A 162 -8.97 -16.93 8.79
N LEU A 163 -7.64 -16.95 8.84
CA LEU A 163 -6.81 -15.85 8.36
C LEU A 163 -6.93 -15.66 6.84
N ASP A 164 -7.03 -16.74 6.07
CA ASP A 164 -7.20 -16.69 4.61
C ASP A 164 -8.56 -16.08 4.20
N LYS A 165 -9.62 -16.28 4.99
CA LYS A 165 -10.90 -15.59 4.77
C LYS A 165 -10.76 -14.07 4.95
N ILE A 166 -10.02 -13.63 5.99
CA ILE A 166 -9.76 -12.20 6.23
C ILE A 166 -8.92 -11.63 5.07
N ASP A 167 -7.81 -12.28 4.71
CA ASP A 167 -6.94 -11.83 3.61
C ASP A 167 -7.69 -11.76 2.27
N LYS A 168 -8.53 -12.77 1.96
CA LYS A 168 -9.37 -12.76 0.76
C LYS A 168 -10.36 -11.60 0.76
N LYS A 169 -10.99 -11.31 1.90
CA LYS A 169 -11.93 -10.19 2.02
C LYS A 169 -11.21 -8.84 1.81
N ILE A 170 -10.02 -8.66 2.42
CA ILE A 170 -9.16 -7.48 2.19
C ILE A 170 -8.84 -7.35 0.71
N LYS A 171 -8.41 -8.43 0.05
CA LYS A 171 -8.06 -8.43 -1.36
C LYS A 171 -9.24 -8.05 -2.26
N ILE A 172 -10.41 -8.65 -2.04
CA ILE A 172 -11.63 -8.33 -2.80
C ILE A 172 -12.02 -6.87 -2.59
N ASN A 173 -11.97 -6.39 -1.37
CA ASN A 173 -12.28 -5.00 -1.04
C ASN A 173 -11.32 -4.02 -1.73
N ASN A 174 -10.02 -4.31 -1.78
CA ASN A 174 -9.05 -3.52 -2.53
C ASN A 174 -9.40 -3.50 -4.03
N GLN A 175 -9.70 -4.65 -4.65
CA GLN A 175 -10.08 -4.74 -6.05
C GLN A 175 -11.36 -3.93 -6.36
N ILE A 176 -12.37 -4.01 -5.49
CA ILE A 176 -13.60 -3.23 -5.66
C ILE A 176 -13.28 -1.74 -5.57
N ASN A 177 -12.45 -1.32 -4.61
CA ASN A 177 -12.08 0.08 -4.40
C ASN A 177 -11.32 0.65 -5.61
N ASP A 178 -10.38 -0.12 -6.16
CA ASP A 178 -9.62 0.24 -7.36
C ASP A 178 -10.53 0.35 -8.59
N ASN A 179 -11.47 -0.60 -8.77
CA ASN A 179 -12.42 -0.56 -9.88
C ASN A 179 -13.36 0.64 -9.79
N LEU A 180 -13.87 0.96 -8.59
CA LEU A 180 -14.69 2.15 -8.36
C LEU A 180 -13.91 3.43 -8.65
N HIS A 181 -12.63 3.48 -8.27
CA HIS A 181 -11.78 4.62 -8.56
C HIS A 181 -11.54 4.81 -10.06
N LYS A 182 -11.19 3.74 -10.76
CA LYS A 182 -11.03 3.78 -12.23
C LYS A 182 -12.32 4.18 -12.94
N LEU A 183 -13.45 3.66 -12.48
CA LEU A 183 -14.75 3.99 -13.06
C LEU A 183 -15.01 5.49 -13.01
N ILE A 184 -14.87 6.13 -11.85
CA ILE A 184 -15.18 7.55 -11.72
C ILE A 184 -14.15 8.45 -12.41
N LYS A 185 -12.85 8.08 -12.43
CA LYS A 185 -11.82 8.75 -13.26
C LYS A 185 -12.21 8.72 -14.74
N ASN A 186 -12.65 7.58 -15.24
CA ASN A 186 -13.08 7.44 -16.63
C ASN A 186 -14.33 8.28 -16.92
N ILE A 187 -15.30 8.32 -16.01
CA ILE A 187 -16.50 9.16 -16.16
C ILE A 187 -16.10 10.64 -16.18
N TYR A 188 -15.20 11.07 -15.28
CA TYR A 188 -14.67 12.44 -15.28
C TYR A 188 -14.01 12.77 -16.62
N SER A 189 -13.05 11.98 -17.06
CA SER A 189 -12.31 12.20 -18.30
C SER A 189 -13.25 12.22 -19.52
N ASN A 190 -14.20 11.29 -19.55
CA ASN A 190 -15.17 11.24 -20.65
C ASN A 190 -16.08 12.46 -20.68
N THR A 191 -16.57 12.91 -19.52
CA THR A 191 -17.53 14.02 -19.44
C THR A 191 -16.84 15.39 -19.67
N PHE A 192 -15.69 15.62 -19.02
CA PHE A 192 -15.11 16.96 -18.90
C PHE A 192 -13.87 17.20 -19.77
N ILE A 193 -13.27 16.12 -20.32
CA ILE A 193 -12.10 16.24 -21.19
C ILE A 193 -12.45 15.84 -22.62
N ASN A 194 -12.84 14.56 -22.82
CA ASN A 194 -13.04 14.01 -24.16
C ASN A 194 -14.29 14.58 -24.86
N ASN A 195 -15.35 14.88 -24.10
CA ASN A 195 -16.60 15.44 -24.59
C ASN A 195 -16.88 16.85 -24.02
N ALA A 196 -15.81 17.60 -23.72
CA ALA A 196 -15.96 18.98 -23.27
C ALA A 196 -16.72 19.78 -24.33
N LYS A 197 -17.76 20.50 -23.92
CA LYS A 197 -18.58 21.32 -24.84
C LYS A 197 -17.78 22.56 -25.27
N THR A 198 -17.96 22.99 -26.48
CA THR A 198 -17.23 24.13 -27.07
C THR A 198 -17.54 25.46 -26.42
N ASP A 199 -18.69 25.58 -25.75
CA ASP A 199 -19.11 26.76 -25.01
C ASP A 199 -18.56 26.83 -23.58
N TRP A 200 -17.93 25.76 -23.06
CA TRP A 200 -17.31 25.78 -21.75
C TRP A 200 -16.00 26.58 -21.77
N LYS A 201 -15.91 27.56 -20.89
CA LYS A 201 -14.73 28.38 -20.74
C LYS A 201 -13.70 27.67 -19.84
N LYS A 202 -12.41 27.83 -20.15
CA LYS A 202 -11.35 27.48 -19.22
C LYS A 202 -11.03 28.66 -18.31
N GLU A 203 -11.03 28.42 -17.00
CA GLU A 203 -10.70 29.42 -15.99
C GLU A 203 -9.67 28.88 -14.98
N ARG A 204 -9.00 29.83 -14.31
CA ARG A 204 -8.01 29.48 -13.27
C ARG A 204 -8.71 28.91 -12.04
N LEU A 205 -8.24 27.77 -11.53
CA LEU A 205 -8.80 27.12 -10.36
C LEU A 205 -8.77 28.04 -9.12
N GLY A 206 -7.76 28.92 -9.01
CA GLY A 206 -7.65 29.94 -7.95
C GLY A 206 -8.81 30.94 -7.87
N ASN A 207 -9.63 31.10 -8.92
CA ASN A 207 -10.87 31.91 -8.85
C ASN A 207 -11.94 31.24 -7.96
N TYR A 208 -11.82 29.93 -7.74
CA TYR A 208 -12.83 29.08 -7.12
C TYR A 208 -12.41 28.46 -5.80
N LEU A 209 -11.17 28.65 -5.37
CA LEU A 209 -10.67 28.15 -4.10
C LEU A 209 -9.51 28.96 -3.57
N ARG A 210 -9.10 28.66 -2.33
CA ARG A 210 -7.84 29.13 -1.73
C ARG A 210 -6.97 27.94 -1.36
N VAL A 211 -5.67 28.07 -1.56
CA VAL A 211 -4.67 27.08 -1.16
C VAL A 211 -3.96 27.50 0.11
N GLU A 212 -4.09 26.74 1.17
CA GLU A 212 -3.42 27.01 2.45
C GLU A 212 -2.33 25.97 2.73
N ARG A 213 -1.15 26.45 3.15
CA ARG A 213 -0.03 25.59 3.52
C ARG A 213 -0.11 25.17 4.98
N GLY A 214 0.20 23.92 5.28
CA GLY A 214 0.18 23.38 6.61
C GLY A 214 1.31 23.84 7.53
N ILE A 215 1.30 23.35 8.76
CA ILE A 215 2.20 23.74 9.83
C ILE A 215 3.60 23.12 9.66
N SER A 216 4.64 23.94 9.83
CA SER A 216 5.98 23.43 10.13
C SER A 216 6.04 23.03 11.59
N TYR A 217 6.33 21.77 11.87
CA TYR A 217 6.32 21.23 13.21
C TYR A 217 7.71 20.74 13.65
N LYS A 218 7.93 20.72 14.98
CA LYS A 218 9.13 20.12 15.57
C LYS A 218 8.82 18.70 16.03
N GLY A 219 9.73 17.77 15.80
CA GLY A 219 9.56 16.35 16.14
C GLY A 219 9.17 16.08 17.60
N LYS A 220 9.61 16.93 18.54
CA LYS A 220 9.26 16.81 19.96
C LYS A 220 7.77 16.95 20.30
N TYR A 221 6.97 17.45 19.38
CA TYR A 221 5.51 17.57 19.54
C TYR A 221 4.75 16.43 18.83
N LEU A 222 5.44 15.48 18.21
CA LEU A 222 4.84 14.25 17.72
C LEU A 222 4.65 13.28 18.89
N ALA A 223 3.49 12.66 18.97
CA ALA A 223 3.12 11.74 20.04
C ALA A 223 2.26 10.59 19.47
N GLU A 224 1.94 9.61 20.31
CA GLU A 224 1.04 8.51 19.98
C GLU A 224 -0.45 8.91 20.03
N SER A 225 -0.76 10.05 20.65
CA SER A 225 -2.11 10.61 20.76
C SER A 225 -2.07 12.13 20.70
N GLY A 226 -3.22 12.78 20.44
CA GLY A 226 -3.35 14.22 20.32
C GLY A 226 -4.16 14.63 19.11
N THR A 227 -3.94 15.83 18.55
CA THR A 227 -4.61 16.27 17.32
C THR A 227 -4.07 15.49 16.13
N PRO A 228 -4.92 14.78 15.37
CA PRO A 228 -4.48 14.07 14.17
C PRO A 228 -3.84 15.03 13.16
N MET A 229 -2.70 14.65 12.59
CA MET A 229 -1.95 15.46 11.64
C MET A 229 -1.75 14.72 10.31
N ILE A 230 -2.39 15.22 9.27
CA ILE A 230 -2.20 14.74 7.90
C ILE A 230 -0.80 15.13 7.43
N ASN A 231 -0.09 14.18 6.89
CA ASN A 231 1.28 14.33 6.41
C ASN A 231 1.48 13.63 5.06
N LEU A 232 2.66 13.79 4.48
CA LEU A 232 2.94 13.19 3.16
C LEU A 232 2.73 11.66 3.12
N GLY A 233 2.98 10.96 4.23
CA GLY A 233 2.76 9.51 4.31
C GLY A 233 1.29 9.08 4.16
N ASN A 234 0.33 10.01 4.36
CA ASN A 234 -1.10 9.73 4.16
C ASN A 234 -1.53 9.83 2.69
N VAL A 235 -0.69 10.36 1.80
CA VAL A 235 -1.00 10.52 0.38
C VAL A 235 -0.37 9.37 -0.41
N MET A 236 -1.21 8.63 -1.11
CA MET A 236 -0.77 7.63 -2.09
C MET A 236 -0.99 8.15 -3.51
N PRO A 237 -0.26 7.64 -4.49
CA PRO A 237 -0.58 7.85 -5.89
C PRO A 237 -2.09 7.60 -6.16
N ASP A 238 -2.63 8.22 -7.18
CA ASP A 238 -4.05 8.13 -7.57
C ASP A 238 -5.08 8.64 -6.53
N GLY A 239 -4.67 9.45 -5.56
CA GLY A 239 -5.60 10.09 -4.63
C GLY A 239 -6.18 9.16 -3.55
N VAL A 240 -5.48 8.10 -3.20
CA VAL A 240 -5.86 7.19 -2.12
C VAL A 240 -5.30 7.69 -0.80
N PHE A 241 -6.14 7.72 0.23
CA PHE A 241 -5.72 8.09 1.59
C PHE A 241 -5.21 6.86 2.35
N ARG A 242 -3.98 6.96 2.91
CA ARG A 242 -3.36 5.90 3.71
C ARG A 242 -3.60 6.14 5.20
N LEU A 243 -4.39 5.27 5.83
CA LEU A 243 -4.80 5.41 7.23
C LEU A 243 -3.70 5.06 8.24
N GLU A 244 -2.87 4.08 7.96
CA GLU A 244 -1.84 3.57 8.89
C GLU A 244 -0.65 4.52 9.08
N LYS A 245 -0.58 5.62 8.32
CA LYS A 245 0.49 6.62 8.42
C LYS A 245 0.10 7.86 9.22
N ASN A 246 -0.94 7.75 10.04
CA ASN A 246 -1.39 8.83 10.88
C ASN A 246 -0.31 9.26 11.88
N LYS A 247 -0.22 10.56 12.10
CA LYS A 247 0.59 11.18 13.15
C LYS A 247 -0.30 12.01 14.05
N TYR A 248 0.12 12.19 15.29
CA TYR A 248 -0.59 13.02 16.25
C TYR A 248 0.35 14.15 16.72
N TYR A 249 -0.24 15.32 16.95
CA TYR A 249 0.48 16.53 17.31
C TYR A 249 -0.06 17.12 18.59
N THR A 250 0.84 17.46 19.52
CA THR A 250 0.51 18.03 20.85
C THR A 250 0.89 19.50 21.00
N GLY A 251 1.49 20.10 19.98
CA GLY A 251 1.89 21.51 20.01
C GLY A 251 0.75 22.46 19.68
N LYS A 252 0.98 23.76 19.88
CA LYS A 252 0.03 24.82 19.51
C LYS A 252 -0.02 25.01 17.99
N TYR A 253 -1.19 25.29 17.45
CA TYR A 253 -1.41 25.59 16.03
C TYR A 253 -2.48 26.67 15.85
N LYS A 254 -2.52 27.26 14.65
CA LYS A 254 -3.51 28.28 14.28
C LYS A 254 -4.66 27.61 13.52
N GLU A 255 -5.87 28.16 13.61
CA GLU A 255 -7.07 27.64 12.90
C GLU A 255 -6.87 27.46 11.38
N LYS A 256 -6.11 28.33 10.73
CA LYS A 256 -5.83 28.25 9.29
C LYS A 256 -5.15 26.96 8.82
N VAL A 257 -4.50 26.22 9.72
CA VAL A 257 -3.85 24.94 9.43
C VAL A 257 -4.70 23.73 9.84
N THR A 258 -5.99 23.94 10.12
CA THR A 258 -6.95 22.87 10.37
C THR A 258 -7.75 22.53 9.12
N ALA A 259 -8.20 21.30 9.04
CA ALA A 259 -9.10 20.81 8.01
C ALA A 259 -10.17 19.91 8.64
N ASN A 260 -11.30 19.79 7.96
CA ASN A 260 -12.41 18.94 8.38
C ASN A 260 -12.39 17.62 7.61
N VAL A 261 -13.10 16.65 8.13
CA VAL A 261 -13.46 15.45 7.37
C VAL A 261 -14.13 15.86 6.05
N GLY A 262 -13.74 15.21 4.98
CA GLY A 262 -14.25 15.49 3.63
C GLY A 262 -13.57 16.66 2.91
N ASP A 263 -12.67 17.41 3.56
CA ASP A 263 -11.84 18.41 2.87
C ASP A 263 -10.83 17.75 1.95
N ILE A 264 -10.50 18.45 0.84
CA ILE A 264 -9.43 18.03 -0.08
C ILE A 264 -8.10 18.60 0.43
N VAL A 265 -7.11 17.73 0.55
CA VAL A 265 -5.72 18.13 0.77
C VAL A 265 -4.84 17.59 -0.35
N VAL A 266 -3.73 18.27 -0.65
CA VAL A 266 -2.86 18.00 -1.79
C VAL A 266 -1.43 17.90 -1.32
N ALA A 267 -0.70 16.87 -1.74
CA ALA A 267 0.74 16.75 -1.48
C ALA A 267 1.51 17.86 -2.21
N ASN A 268 2.20 18.71 -1.45
CA ASN A 268 3.00 19.79 -2.04
C ASN A 268 4.49 19.47 -2.10
N THR A 269 4.90 18.29 -1.65
CA THR A 269 6.28 17.83 -1.75
C THR A 269 6.31 16.37 -2.17
N ASP A 270 7.43 15.95 -2.74
CA ASP A 270 7.71 14.56 -3.05
C ASP A 270 9.18 14.25 -2.73
N MET A 271 9.41 13.10 -2.10
CA MET A 271 10.74 12.57 -1.79
C MET A 271 11.14 11.45 -2.76
N THR A 272 10.26 11.06 -3.68
CA THR A 272 10.53 10.05 -4.68
C THR A 272 11.13 10.69 -5.94
N GLN A 273 12.11 10.02 -6.55
CA GLN A 273 12.68 10.50 -7.82
C GLN A 273 11.68 10.46 -8.98
N ASN A 274 10.67 9.58 -8.87
CA ASN A 274 9.66 9.35 -9.90
C ASN A 274 8.48 10.33 -9.83
N ARG A 275 8.45 11.28 -8.87
CA ARG A 275 7.37 12.27 -8.69
C ARG A 275 6.00 11.63 -8.50
N GLU A 276 5.94 10.57 -7.71
CA GLU A 276 4.75 9.70 -7.62
C GLU A 276 3.56 10.36 -6.93
N VAL A 277 3.80 11.30 -6.00
CA VAL A 277 2.74 11.91 -5.17
C VAL A 277 2.66 13.44 -5.27
N ILE A 278 3.58 14.10 -5.98
CA ILE A 278 3.55 15.55 -6.09
C ILE A 278 2.25 16.03 -6.75
N GLY A 279 1.54 16.95 -6.11
CA GLY A 279 0.27 17.47 -6.60
C GLY A 279 -0.93 16.52 -6.41
N THR A 280 -0.73 15.33 -5.86
CA THR A 280 -1.81 14.35 -5.67
C THR A 280 -2.79 14.81 -4.58
N PRO A 281 -4.09 14.94 -4.88
CA PRO A 281 -5.13 15.24 -3.91
C PRO A 281 -5.55 13.97 -3.15
N VAL A 282 -5.94 14.12 -1.89
CA VAL A 282 -6.69 13.11 -1.13
C VAL A 282 -7.83 13.77 -0.36
N ILE A 283 -8.89 13.01 -0.09
CA ILE A 283 -10.01 13.44 0.74
C ILE A 283 -9.79 12.91 2.16
N ILE A 284 -9.93 13.79 3.16
CA ILE A 284 -9.80 13.40 4.57
C ILE A 284 -10.97 12.49 4.95
N PRO A 285 -10.71 11.23 5.37
CA PRO A 285 -11.76 10.26 5.62
C PRO A 285 -12.52 10.53 6.94
N SER A 286 -13.72 9.98 7.07
CA SER A 286 -14.61 10.10 8.24
C SER A 286 -14.12 9.36 9.50
N LEU A 287 -12.91 8.80 9.47
CA LEU A 287 -12.29 8.17 10.64
C LEU A 287 -12.04 9.16 11.79
N TYR A 288 -11.86 10.43 11.46
CA TYR A 288 -11.53 11.45 12.45
C TYR A 288 -12.81 12.07 13.04
N GLU A 289 -12.95 11.98 14.37
CA GLU A 289 -14.09 12.56 15.10
C GLU A 289 -14.01 14.08 15.25
N SER A 290 -12.84 14.66 15.01
CA SER A 290 -12.56 16.08 15.18
C SER A 290 -11.79 16.66 14.00
N LYS A 291 -11.60 17.99 14.02
CA LYS A 291 -10.70 18.67 13.08
C LYS A 291 -9.32 18.04 13.13
N VAL A 292 -8.70 17.94 11.97
CA VAL A 292 -7.31 17.53 11.81
C VAL A 292 -6.45 18.74 11.48
N ILE A 293 -5.15 18.67 11.74
CA ILE A 293 -4.17 19.61 11.19
C ILE A 293 -3.43 18.96 10.03
N PHE A 294 -2.73 19.75 9.26
CA PHE A 294 -1.91 19.24 8.15
C PHE A 294 -0.51 19.83 8.18
N SER A 295 0.46 19.02 7.82
CA SER A 295 1.89 19.37 7.84
C SER A 295 2.27 20.30 6.69
N HIS A 296 3.42 20.95 6.77
CA HIS A 296 3.92 21.84 5.73
C HIS A 296 4.19 21.17 4.37
N HIS A 297 4.16 19.85 4.32
CA HIS A 297 4.22 19.03 3.10
C HIS A 297 2.86 18.85 2.40
N ILE A 298 1.82 19.46 2.96
CA ILE A 298 0.44 19.35 2.49
C ILE A 298 -0.13 20.74 2.29
N TYR A 299 -0.85 20.94 1.21
CA TYR A 299 -1.80 22.03 1.01
C TYR A 299 -3.20 21.57 1.33
N SER A 300 -4.04 22.46 1.88
CA SER A 300 -5.49 22.27 1.99
C SER A 300 -6.20 23.23 1.05
N LEU A 301 -7.18 22.70 0.31
CA LEU A 301 -8.04 23.49 -0.56
C LEU A 301 -9.21 24.02 0.25
N LYS A 302 -9.34 25.34 0.33
CA LYS A 302 -10.33 26.04 1.16
C LYS A 302 -11.29 26.85 0.28
N ASN A 303 -12.49 27.12 0.81
CA ASN A 303 -13.49 28.00 0.19
C ASN A 303 -13.85 27.57 -1.25
N LEU A 304 -14.06 26.27 -1.46
CA LEU A 304 -14.45 25.73 -2.75
C LEU A 304 -15.79 26.34 -3.19
N LYS A 305 -15.82 26.96 -4.38
CA LYS A 305 -17.01 27.47 -5.05
C LYS A 305 -17.52 26.53 -6.15
N LEU A 306 -16.72 25.54 -6.55
CA LEU A 306 -17.09 24.47 -7.45
C LEU A 306 -17.40 23.20 -6.66
N PRO A 307 -18.16 22.25 -7.22
CA PRO A 307 -18.41 20.95 -6.63
C PRO A 307 -17.12 20.23 -6.26
N LYS A 308 -17.09 19.66 -5.08
CA LYS A 308 -15.88 19.11 -4.47
C LYS A 308 -15.26 17.95 -5.27
N MET A 309 -16.10 17.03 -5.72
CA MET A 309 -15.61 15.87 -6.48
C MET A 309 -15.13 16.28 -7.86
N TYR A 310 -15.76 17.29 -8.47
CA TYR A 310 -15.27 17.88 -9.70
C TYR A 310 -13.83 18.41 -9.53
N VAL A 311 -13.58 19.21 -8.48
CA VAL A 311 -12.24 19.73 -8.16
C VAL A 311 -11.27 18.58 -7.84
N PHE A 312 -11.70 17.60 -7.06
CA PHE A 312 -10.85 16.45 -6.70
C PHE A 312 -10.36 15.67 -7.92
N TYR A 313 -11.27 15.34 -8.84
CA TYR A 313 -10.92 14.58 -10.04
C TYR A 313 -10.20 15.41 -11.09
N SER A 314 -10.35 16.75 -11.11
CA SER A 314 -9.54 17.62 -11.97
C SER A 314 -8.04 17.53 -11.63
N LEU A 315 -7.73 17.35 -10.35
CA LEU A 315 -6.37 17.18 -9.84
C LEU A 315 -5.86 15.71 -9.87
N LEU A 316 -6.58 14.80 -10.52
CA LEU A 316 -6.16 13.42 -10.78
C LEU A 316 -6.00 13.10 -12.26
N THR A 317 -6.04 14.13 -13.12
CA THR A 317 -5.84 14.00 -14.56
C THR A 317 -4.35 13.90 -14.92
N ASP A 318 -4.05 13.28 -16.06
CA ASP A 318 -2.67 13.23 -16.57
C ASP A 318 -2.15 14.63 -16.93
N GLU A 319 -3.02 15.54 -17.41
CA GLU A 319 -2.69 16.96 -17.64
C GLU A 319 -2.19 17.62 -16.35
N TRP A 320 -2.95 17.48 -15.25
CA TRP A 320 -2.54 18.02 -13.95
C TRP A 320 -1.25 17.39 -13.43
N ASN A 321 -1.10 16.07 -13.53
CA ASN A 321 0.10 15.36 -13.09
C ASN A 321 1.35 15.87 -13.85
N GLY A 322 1.21 16.12 -15.14
CA GLY A 322 2.27 16.73 -15.98
C GLY A 322 2.62 18.14 -15.51
N ILE A 323 1.62 18.98 -15.23
CA ILE A 323 1.81 20.35 -14.74
C ILE A 323 2.46 20.35 -13.35
N ALA A 324 1.95 19.56 -12.43
CA ALA A 324 2.48 19.46 -11.07
C ALA A 324 3.94 18.99 -11.07
N GLY A 325 4.24 17.93 -11.83
CA GLY A 325 5.59 17.43 -11.99
C GLY A 325 6.54 18.42 -12.66
N GLY A 326 6.07 19.17 -13.67
CA GLY A 326 6.84 20.18 -14.38
C GLY A 326 7.09 21.46 -13.57
N SER A 327 6.13 21.83 -12.72
CA SER A 327 6.21 23.02 -11.85
C SER A 327 7.01 22.78 -10.57
N ALA A 328 7.25 21.53 -10.20
CA ALA A 328 7.96 21.20 -8.99
C ALA A 328 9.45 21.54 -9.08
N THR A 329 9.97 22.19 -8.04
CA THR A 329 11.37 22.60 -7.92
C THR A 329 12.05 21.88 -6.77
N GLY A 330 13.37 21.70 -6.87
CA GLY A 330 14.19 21.02 -5.87
C GLY A 330 14.95 19.83 -6.41
N THR A 331 16.02 19.42 -5.73
CA THR A 331 16.89 18.31 -6.14
C THR A 331 16.66 17.03 -5.34
N THR A 332 16.53 17.16 -4.04
CA THR A 332 16.33 16.02 -3.11
C THR A 332 14.88 15.91 -2.66
N VAL A 333 14.24 17.05 -2.41
CA VAL A 333 12.82 17.15 -2.08
C VAL A 333 12.19 18.07 -3.11
N LEU A 334 11.31 17.53 -3.90
CA LEU A 334 10.53 18.30 -4.85
C LEU A 334 9.45 19.08 -4.10
N ALA A 335 9.26 20.35 -4.47
CA ALA A 335 8.24 21.21 -3.89
C ALA A 335 7.37 21.83 -4.97
N LEU A 336 6.05 21.63 -4.87
CA LEU A 336 5.06 22.23 -5.73
C LEU A 336 4.78 23.65 -5.24
N PRO A 337 4.95 24.70 -6.05
CA PRO A 337 4.56 26.04 -5.69
C PRO A 337 3.01 26.16 -5.65
N LYS A 338 2.52 26.99 -4.75
CA LYS A 338 1.07 27.20 -4.55
C LYS A 338 0.35 27.66 -5.81
N ASN A 339 0.99 28.56 -6.56
CA ASN A 339 0.43 29.10 -7.81
C ASN A 339 0.24 28.05 -8.90
N ALA A 340 0.95 26.92 -8.86
CA ALA A 340 0.70 25.84 -9.82
C ALA A 340 -0.75 25.33 -9.74
N ILE A 341 -1.31 25.23 -8.49
CA ILE A 341 -2.72 24.85 -8.31
C ILE A 341 -3.64 26.04 -8.68
N GLU A 342 -3.29 27.26 -8.25
CA GLU A 342 -4.12 28.44 -8.45
C GLU A 342 -4.23 28.86 -9.93
N GLU A 343 -3.18 28.64 -10.72
CA GLU A 343 -3.15 28.96 -12.15
C GLU A 343 -3.60 27.80 -13.05
N TYR A 344 -3.84 26.63 -12.50
CA TYR A 344 -4.33 25.50 -13.28
C TYR A 344 -5.66 25.84 -13.96
N LEU A 345 -5.72 25.64 -15.27
CA LEU A 345 -6.90 25.94 -16.09
C LEU A 345 -7.81 24.72 -16.16
N ILE A 346 -9.05 24.90 -15.70
CA ILE A 346 -10.09 23.87 -15.77
C ILE A 346 -11.28 24.39 -16.56
N TYR A 347 -12.02 23.50 -17.18
CA TYR A 347 -13.29 23.86 -17.79
C TYR A 347 -14.31 24.26 -16.71
N ILE A 348 -15.20 25.20 -17.03
CA ILE A 348 -16.35 25.57 -16.21
C ILE A 348 -17.62 25.11 -16.92
N PRO A 349 -18.09 23.88 -16.60
CA PRO A 349 -19.28 23.31 -17.19
C PRO A 349 -20.56 24.00 -16.69
N ASP A 350 -21.68 23.70 -17.35
CA ASP A 350 -23.00 24.10 -16.86
C ASP A 350 -23.35 23.38 -15.53
N ASN A 351 -24.16 24.03 -14.69
CA ASN A 351 -24.48 23.53 -13.35
C ASN A 351 -25.14 22.14 -13.38
N ALA A 352 -25.99 21.85 -14.36
CA ALA A 352 -26.66 20.55 -14.45
C ALA A 352 -25.67 19.41 -14.70
N THR A 353 -24.65 19.63 -15.53
CA THR A 353 -23.58 18.67 -15.78
C THR A 353 -22.72 18.47 -14.51
N LEU A 354 -22.36 19.56 -13.83
CA LEU A 354 -21.60 19.50 -12.57
C LEU A 354 -22.37 18.76 -11.47
N GLU A 355 -23.63 19.06 -11.24
CA GLU A 355 -24.47 18.43 -10.21
C GLU A 355 -24.68 16.94 -10.47
N LYS A 356 -24.89 16.54 -11.73
CA LYS A 356 -25.03 15.14 -12.10
C LYS A 356 -23.76 14.36 -11.79
N PHE A 357 -22.61 14.91 -12.14
CA PHE A 357 -21.32 14.27 -11.84
C PHE A 357 -21.06 14.22 -10.32
N GLU A 358 -21.28 15.34 -9.61
CA GLU A 358 -21.03 15.45 -8.17
C GLU A 358 -21.85 14.41 -7.40
N THR A 359 -23.14 14.29 -7.68
CA THR A 359 -24.03 13.31 -7.04
C THR A 359 -23.53 11.87 -7.23
N LEU A 360 -23.13 11.53 -8.45
CA LEU A 360 -22.58 10.18 -8.75
C LEU A 360 -21.25 9.96 -8.04
N ALA A 361 -20.34 10.93 -8.14
CA ALA A 361 -19.00 10.84 -7.60
C ALA A 361 -18.99 10.79 -6.07
N GLU A 362 -19.86 11.58 -5.40
CA GLU A 362 -20.02 11.51 -3.94
C GLU A 362 -20.53 10.14 -3.49
N ASN A 363 -21.50 9.55 -4.17
CA ASN A 363 -22.03 8.24 -3.83
C ASN A 363 -20.95 7.15 -3.97
N ILE A 364 -20.16 7.21 -5.03
CA ILE A 364 -19.03 6.30 -5.24
C ILE A 364 -17.95 6.53 -4.16
N GLN A 365 -17.63 7.79 -3.86
CA GLN A 365 -16.63 8.12 -2.83
C GLN A 365 -17.05 7.64 -1.45
N LYS A 366 -18.32 7.82 -1.05
CA LYS A 366 -18.86 7.28 0.20
C LYS A 366 -18.73 5.75 0.28
N LYS A 367 -18.96 5.05 -0.84
CA LYS A 367 -18.79 3.59 -0.91
C LYS A 367 -17.32 3.20 -0.79
N ARG A 368 -16.42 3.89 -1.50
CA ARG A 368 -14.98 3.69 -1.43
C ARG A 368 -14.45 3.89 -0.01
N GLU A 369 -14.90 4.93 0.67
CA GLU A 369 -14.51 5.21 2.04
C GLU A 369 -14.96 4.11 3.02
N LYS A 370 -16.22 3.64 2.91
CA LYS A 370 -16.68 2.50 3.72
C LYS A 370 -15.81 1.26 3.52
N ILE A 371 -15.44 0.97 2.28
CA ILE A 371 -14.56 -0.15 1.94
C ILE A 371 -13.16 0.05 2.56
N LEU A 372 -12.60 1.25 2.46
CA LEU A 372 -11.31 1.58 3.06
C LEU A 372 -11.30 1.37 4.57
N LEU A 373 -12.36 1.81 5.25
CA LEU A 373 -12.51 1.61 6.70
C LEU A 373 -12.70 0.13 7.07
N GLU A 374 -13.41 -0.64 6.23
CA GLU A 374 -13.54 -2.09 6.41
C GLU A 374 -12.20 -2.80 6.25
N ILE A 375 -11.41 -2.46 5.22
CA ILE A 375 -10.04 -2.98 5.03
C ILE A 375 -9.22 -2.70 6.29
N PHE A 376 -9.19 -1.47 6.75
CA PHE A 376 -8.41 -1.08 7.94
C PHE A 376 -8.81 -1.89 9.19
N LYS A 377 -10.11 -2.09 9.42
CA LYS A 377 -10.60 -2.92 10.54
C LYS A 377 -10.21 -4.40 10.40
N LEU A 378 -10.26 -4.94 9.18
CA LEU A 378 -9.87 -6.32 8.90
C LEU A 378 -8.36 -6.53 9.11
N GLU A 379 -7.53 -5.58 8.71
CA GLU A 379 -6.09 -5.61 8.96
C GLU A 379 -5.79 -5.56 10.46
N GLN A 380 -6.42 -4.66 11.21
CA GLN A 380 -6.28 -4.61 12.67
C GLN A 380 -6.74 -5.91 13.34
N LEU A 381 -7.86 -6.47 12.90
CA LEU A 381 -8.38 -7.75 13.41
C LEU A 381 -7.37 -8.87 13.16
N ARG A 382 -6.88 -8.99 11.91
CA ARG A 382 -5.85 -9.97 11.54
C ARG A 382 -4.62 -9.83 12.42
N ASP A 383 -4.08 -8.63 12.53
CA ASP A 383 -2.84 -8.35 13.26
C ASP A 383 -2.99 -8.58 14.77
N THR A 384 -4.20 -8.41 15.30
CA THR A 384 -4.53 -8.72 16.72
C THR A 384 -4.70 -10.23 16.95
N LEU A 385 -5.35 -10.93 16.01
CA LEU A 385 -5.62 -12.36 16.12
C LEU A 385 -4.36 -13.20 15.85
N LEU A 386 -3.53 -12.77 14.92
CA LEU A 386 -2.39 -13.53 14.43
C LEU A 386 -1.47 -14.05 15.55
N PRO A 387 -0.93 -13.24 16.48
CA PRO A 387 -0.06 -13.75 17.54
C PRO A 387 -0.80 -14.75 18.44
N LYS A 388 -2.04 -14.50 18.77
CA LYS A 388 -2.85 -15.38 19.65
C LYS A 388 -3.17 -16.72 19.01
N LEU A 389 -3.46 -16.71 17.72
CA LEU A 389 -3.68 -17.93 16.93
C LEU A 389 -2.39 -18.74 16.76
N MET A 390 -1.29 -18.07 16.45
CA MET A 390 -0.02 -18.74 16.24
C MET A 390 0.54 -19.38 17.52
N ASN A 391 0.24 -18.80 18.69
CA ASN A 391 0.65 -19.32 20.00
C ASN A 391 -0.36 -20.30 20.60
N GLY A 392 -1.50 -20.55 19.95
CA GLY A 392 -2.54 -21.45 20.48
C GLY A 392 -3.32 -20.91 21.68
N GLU A 393 -3.30 -19.59 21.91
CA GLU A 393 -4.03 -18.93 22.99
C GLU A 393 -5.54 -18.89 22.73
N ILE A 394 -5.96 -18.97 21.46
CA ILE A 394 -7.36 -19.01 21.05
C ILE A 394 -7.76 -20.47 20.79
N ASN A 395 -8.75 -20.94 21.51
CA ASN A 395 -9.39 -22.23 21.20
C ASN A 395 -10.42 -22.02 20.08
N LEU A 396 -10.10 -22.49 18.88
CA LEU A 396 -10.95 -22.35 17.70
C LEU A 396 -12.20 -23.24 17.73
N ASP A 397 -12.20 -24.34 18.51
CA ASP A 397 -13.37 -25.22 18.69
C ASP A 397 -14.59 -24.49 19.29
N LYS A 398 -14.39 -23.31 19.87
CA LYS A 398 -15.44 -22.49 20.54
C LYS A 398 -15.91 -21.29 19.70
N ILE A 399 -15.40 -21.13 18.48
CA ILE A 399 -15.77 -20.03 17.60
C ILE A 399 -16.73 -20.60 16.56
N GLU A 400 -18.02 -20.27 16.67
CA GLU A 400 -18.98 -20.44 15.58
C GLU A 400 -18.60 -19.46 14.46
N ILE A 401 -18.15 -19.99 13.29
CA ILE A 401 -17.70 -19.22 12.11
C ILE A 401 -18.82 -19.17 11.08
#